data_1468c96dd1d8226a272852d0167bb36d
#
_entry.id   1468c96dd1d8226a272852d0167bb36d
#
_cell.length_a   1.000
_cell.length_b   1.000
_cell.length_c   1.000
_cell.angle_alpha   90.00
_cell.angle_beta   90.00
_cell.angle_gamma   90.00
#
_symmetry.space_group_name_H-M   'P 1'
#
loop_
_entity.id
_entity.type
_entity.pdbx_description
1 polymer ?
#
loop_
_entity_poly.entity_id
_entity_poly.type
_entity_poly.pdbx_seq_one_letter_code
_entity_poly.pdbx_strand_id
1 'polypeptide(L)'
;VKYIAVTFFYCVLLNLVFAQKITTKAYIDTYKSLAVAEMLRAGVPASITLAQGVLETESGNSDLVKKSNNHFGIKCKTEWTGESVYHDDDENGECFRKYDSAIFSYRDHSDFLRIRAHYAFLFSLDPMDYKGWAYGLKQAGYATNPRYPEILIKTIEDNNLNDITEQTLNQIPDYSIYQLETTKSK
;
A
#
# COMPACT_ATOMS: atom_id res chain seq x y z
N VAL A 1 -67.89 -27.46 14.08
CA VAL A 1 -66.76 -27.17 13.15
C VAL A 1 -65.72 -26.36 13.92
N LYS A 2 -64.60 -27.02 14.30
CA LYS A 2 -63.47 -26.34 15.01
C LYS A 2 -62.45 -25.85 13.97
N TYR A 3 -62.22 -24.55 13.91
CA TYR A 3 -61.15 -23.96 13.09
C TYR A 3 -59.82 -24.04 13.85
N ILE A 4 -58.89 -24.83 13.32
CA ILE A 4 -57.49 -24.86 13.80
C ILE A 4 -56.75 -23.70 13.06
N ALA A 5 -56.39 -22.66 13.81
CA ALA A 5 -55.56 -21.61 13.31
C ALA A 5 -54.09 -22.09 13.32
N VAL A 6 -53.54 -22.33 12.14
CA VAL A 6 -52.11 -22.63 11.96
C VAL A 6 -51.39 -21.28 11.86
N THR A 7 -50.73 -20.86 12.95
CA THR A 7 -49.86 -19.71 12.99
C THR A 7 -48.50 -20.09 12.38
N PHE A 8 -48.26 -19.64 11.16
CA PHE A 8 -46.95 -19.76 10.50
C PHE A 8 -45.97 -18.75 11.16
N PHE A 9 -45.09 -19.26 12.01
CA PHE A 9 -44.00 -18.49 12.60
C PHE A 9 -42.90 -18.36 11.56
N TYR A 10 -42.87 -17.22 10.84
CA TYR A 10 -41.83 -16.90 9.86
C TYR A 10 -40.60 -16.44 10.64
N CYS A 11 -39.65 -17.36 10.89
CA CYS A 11 -38.33 -17.03 11.45
C CYS A 11 -37.50 -16.31 10.37
N VAL A 12 -37.55 -14.99 10.37
CA VAL A 12 -36.63 -14.19 9.57
C VAL A 12 -35.26 -14.29 10.23
N LEU A 13 -34.42 -15.20 9.73
CA LEU A 13 -32.99 -15.22 10.06
C LEU A 13 -32.34 -13.97 9.45
N LEU A 14 -32.24 -12.93 10.26
CA LEU A 14 -31.37 -11.77 9.97
C LEU A 14 -29.92 -12.30 9.97
N ASN A 15 -29.42 -12.65 8.78
CA ASN A 15 -27.99 -12.84 8.57
C ASN A 15 -27.30 -11.48 8.74
N LEU A 16 -26.82 -11.19 9.94
CA LEU A 16 -25.89 -10.11 10.18
C LEU A 16 -24.58 -10.48 9.46
N VAL A 17 -24.44 -10.03 8.22
CA VAL A 17 -23.19 -10.11 7.49
C VAL A 17 -22.26 -9.07 8.15
N PHE A 18 -21.53 -9.50 9.16
CA PHE A 18 -20.37 -8.73 9.62
C PHE A 18 -19.36 -8.73 8.48
N ALA A 19 -19.07 -7.55 7.92
CA ALA A 19 -17.99 -7.41 6.97
C ALA A 19 -16.70 -7.90 7.64
N GLN A 20 -16.21 -9.05 7.20
CA GLN A 20 -15.01 -9.66 7.77
C GLN A 20 -13.80 -8.75 7.46
N LYS A 21 -13.02 -8.41 8.48
CA LYS A 21 -11.77 -7.66 8.30
C LYS A 21 -10.83 -8.43 7.35
N ILE A 22 -10.28 -7.73 6.39
CA ILE A 22 -9.24 -8.26 5.50
C ILE A 22 -8.00 -8.57 6.35
N THR A 23 -7.47 -9.78 6.23
CA THR A 23 -6.22 -10.14 6.92
C THR A 23 -5.02 -9.56 6.19
N THR A 24 -3.90 -9.34 6.89
CA THR A 24 -2.64 -8.90 6.28
C THR A 24 -2.22 -9.82 5.14
N LYS A 25 -2.36 -11.13 5.32
CA LYS A 25 -2.07 -12.11 4.27
C LYS A 25 -2.95 -11.89 3.03
N ALA A 26 -4.26 -11.71 3.21
CA ALA A 26 -5.18 -11.49 2.09
C ALA A 26 -4.87 -10.17 1.34
N TYR A 27 -4.49 -9.12 2.07
CA TYR A 27 -4.02 -7.86 1.48
C TYR A 27 -2.77 -8.08 0.62
N ILE A 28 -1.75 -8.75 1.16
CA ILE A 28 -0.50 -9.06 0.45
C ILE A 28 -0.80 -9.90 -0.80
N ASP A 29 -1.57 -10.97 -0.67
CA ASP A 29 -1.91 -11.85 -1.81
C ASP A 29 -2.65 -11.08 -2.92
N THR A 30 -3.48 -10.09 -2.56
CA THR A 30 -4.23 -9.27 -3.51
C THR A 30 -3.31 -8.29 -4.26
N TYR A 31 -2.36 -7.66 -3.56
CA TYR A 31 -1.62 -6.52 -4.10
C TYR A 31 -0.16 -6.81 -4.46
N LYS A 32 0.36 -8.02 -4.18
CA LYS A 32 1.76 -8.38 -4.48
C LYS A 32 2.14 -8.15 -5.93
N SER A 33 1.24 -8.46 -6.88
CA SER A 33 1.52 -8.27 -8.30
C SER A 33 1.69 -6.80 -8.68
N LEU A 34 0.96 -5.89 -8.03
CA LEU A 34 1.11 -4.45 -8.24
C LEU A 34 2.45 -3.97 -7.67
N ALA A 35 2.84 -4.43 -6.48
CA ALA A 35 4.12 -4.06 -5.89
C ALA A 35 5.31 -4.56 -6.73
N VAL A 36 5.22 -5.78 -7.27
CA VAL A 36 6.21 -6.33 -8.20
C VAL A 36 6.27 -5.50 -9.49
N ALA A 37 5.12 -5.17 -10.09
CA ALA A 37 5.08 -4.35 -11.29
C ALA A 37 5.70 -2.96 -11.08
N GLU A 38 5.46 -2.35 -9.93
CA GLU A 38 6.04 -1.04 -9.58
C GLU A 38 7.53 -1.14 -9.26
N MET A 39 7.99 -2.22 -8.63
CA MET A 39 9.42 -2.50 -8.46
C MET A 39 10.14 -2.57 -9.81
N LEU A 40 9.58 -3.29 -10.78
CA LEU A 40 10.11 -3.40 -12.13
C LEU A 40 10.09 -2.06 -12.86
N ARG A 41 9.03 -1.28 -12.70
CA ARG A 41 8.84 0.01 -13.40
C ARG A 41 9.67 1.15 -12.79
N ALA A 42 9.67 1.26 -11.47
CA ALA A 42 10.17 2.45 -10.77
C ALA A 42 11.33 2.16 -9.81
N GLY A 43 11.63 0.90 -9.52
CA GLY A 43 12.77 0.50 -8.69
C GLY A 43 12.51 0.59 -7.19
N VAL A 44 11.28 0.76 -6.73
CA VAL A 44 10.94 0.68 -5.31
C VAL A 44 10.80 -0.80 -4.93
N PRO A 45 11.54 -1.33 -3.94
CA PRO A 45 11.44 -2.74 -3.58
C PRO A 45 10.02 -3.18 -3.26
N ALA A 46 9.59 -4.35 -3.79
CA ALA A 46 8.23 -4.86 -3.59
C ALA A 46 7.92 -5.08 -2.10
N SER A 47 8.91 -5.49 -1.30
CA SER A 47 8.80 -5.62 0.16
C SER A 47 8.45 -4.30 0.84
N ILE A 48 9.09 -3.20 0.43
CA ILE A 48 8.85 -1.85 0.96
C ILE A 48 7.43 -1.40 0.59
N THR A 49 7.08 -1.48 -0.70
CA THR A 49 5.75 -1.06 -1.18
C THR A 49 4.62 -1.82 -0.48
N LEU A 50 4.75 -3.15 -0.34
CA LEU A 50 3.73 -3.95 0.34
C LEU A 50 3.63 -3.63 1.83
N ALA A 51 4.76 -3.51 2.52
CA ALA A 51 4.77 -3.19 3.94
C ALA A 51 4.15 -1.81 4.23
N GLN A 52 4.46 -0.81 3.40
CA GLN A 52 3.82 0.50 3.48
C GLN A 52 2.31 0.40 3.27
N GLY A 53 1.88 -0.29 2.22
CA GLY A 53 0.45 -0.49 1.95
C GLY A 53 -0.28 -1.21 3.09
N VAL A 54 0.32 -2.21 3.72
CA VAL A 54 -0.23 -2.88 4.92
C VAL A 54 -0.40 -1.89 6.07
N LEU A 55 0.61 -1.06 6.34
CA LEU A 55 0.60 -0.11 7.46
C LEU A 55 -0.39 1.03 7.24
N GLU A 56 -0.29 1.71 6.10
CA GLU A 56 -1.08 2.91 5.78
C GLU A 56 -2.58 2.62 5.62
N THR A 57 -2.94 1.36 5.33
CA THR A 57 -4.34 0.97 5.09
C THR A 57 -4.94 0.09 6.18
N GLU A 58 -4.20 -0.23 7.25
CA GLU A 58 -4.60 -1.28 8.19
C GLU A 58 -4.95 -2.59 7.45
N SER A 59 -4.08 -3.01 6.53
CA SER A 59 -4.32 -4.16 5.64
C SER A 59 -5.58 -4.01 4.76
N GLY A 60 -5.88 -2.81 4.29
CA GLY A 60 -7.05 -2.52 3.45
C GLY A 60 -8.34 -2.25 4.22
N ASN A 61 -8.27 -2.11 5.55
CA ASN A 61 -9.45 -1.94 6.38
C ASN A 61 -9.72 -0.48 6.77
N SER A 62 -8.78 0.45 6.57
CA SER A 62 -8.97 1.86 6.92
C SER A 62 -10.11 2.50 6.11
N ASP A 63 -10.77 3.47 6.71
CA ASP A 63 -11.86 4.20 6.03
C ASP A 63 -11.35 5.01 4.85
N LEU A 64 -10.12 5.53 4.94
CA LEU A 64 -9.50 6.28 3.85
C LEU A 64 -9.36 5.42 2.60
N VAL A 65 -8.73 4.23 2.70
CA VAL A 65 -8.53 3.38 1.52
C VAL A 65 -9.85 2.90 0.90
N LYS A 66 -10.85 2.59 1.72
CA LYS A 66 -12.18 2.16 1.24
C LYS A 66 -12.90 3.24 0.44
N LYS A 67 -12.71 4.53 0.78
CA LYS A 67 -13.35 5.67 0.13
C LYS A 67 -12.57 6.18 -1.08
N SER A 68 -11.25 5.98 -1.10
CA SER A 68 -10.36 6.68 -2.03
C SER A 68 -9.48 5.80 -2.90
N ASN A 69 -9.38 4.49 -2.64
CA ASN A 69 -8.33 3.61 -3.18
C ASN A 69 -6.91 4.15 -2.94
N ASN A 70 -6.71 5.03 -1.95
CA ASN A 70 -5.42 5.60 -1.60
C ASN A 70 -4.71 4.68 -0.61
N HIS A 71 -3.82 3.84 -1.11
CA HIS A 71 -3.13 2.81 -0.34
C HIS A 71 -1.92 3.33 0.45
N PHE A 72 -1.53 4.58 0.27
CA PHE A 72 -0.30 5.13 0.85
C PHE A 72 -0.51 6.48 1.55
N GLY A 73 -1.75 6.88 1.79
CA GLY A 73 -2.05 8.14 2.47
C GLY A 73 -1.51 9.38 1.75
N ILE A 74 -1.44 9.36 0.41
CA ILE A 74 -0.87 10.49 -0.32
C ILE A 74 -1.84 11.67 -0.25
N LYS A 75 -1.38 12.75 0.41
CA LYS A 75 -2.14 13.99 0.57
C LYS A 75 -2.17 14.78 -0.73
N CYS A 76 -3.24 15.54 -0.97
CA CYS A 76 -3.29 16.51 -2.05
C CYS A 76 -2.16 17.53 -1.86
N LYS A 77 -1.59 17.96 -2.96
CA LYS A 77 -0.69 19.11 -3.01
C LYS A 77 -1.23 20.04 -4.09
N THR A 78 -0.66 21.21 -4.21
CA THR A 78 -1.10 22.25 -5.18
C THR A 78 -1.13 21.74 -6.64
N GLU A 79 -0.30 20.75 -6.94
CA GLU A 79 -0.23 20.12 -8.26
C GLU A 79 -1.29 19.04 -8.51
N TRP A 80 -2.06 18.61 -7.50
CA TRP A 80 -3.08 17.57 -7.67
C TRP A 80 -4.36 18.14 -8.27
N THR A 81 -4.75 17.61 -9.43
CA THR A 81 -5.96 18.02 -10.17
C THR A 81 -7.02 16.92 -10.27
N GLY A 82 -6.73 15.73 -9.69
CA GLY A 82 -7.67 14.59 -9.66
C GLY A 82 -8.72 14.71 -8.56
N GLU A 83 -9.53 13.66 -8.42
CA GLU A 83 -10.51 13.57 -7.32
C GLU A 83 -9.83 13.50 -5.96
N SER A 84 -10.53 13.94 -4.93
CA SER A 84 -10.03 13.96 -3.56
C SER A 84 -11.09 13.54 -2.57
N VAL A 85 -10.64 13.13 -1.38
CA VAL A 85 -11.46 12.91 -0.19
C VAL A 85 -10.86 13.67 0.98
N TYR A 86 -11.69 14.01 1.95
CA TYR A 86 -11.25 14.66 3.18
C TYR A 86 -11.31 13.65 4.32
N HIS A 87 -10.26 13.59 5.11
CA HIS A 87 -10.12 12.66 6.22
C HIS A 87 -9.29 13.31 7.35
N ASP A 88 -9.62 12.98 8.60
CA ASP A 88 -8.85 13.42 9.75
C ASP A 88 -7.65 12.48 9.93
N ASP A 89 -6.43 13.05 9.96
CA ASP A 89 -5.18 12.35 10.16
C ASP A 89 -4.31 13.15 11.16
N ASP A 90 -3.19 13.73 10.76
CA ASP A 90 -2.40 14.63 11.62
C ASP A 90 -3.18 15.91 11.97
N GLU A 91 -4.04 16.37 11.07
CA GLU A 91 -4.93 17.51 11.23
C GLU A 91 -6.37 17.13 10.82
N ASN A 92 -7.36 17.92 11.27
CA ASN A 92 -8.75 17.70 10.90
C ASN A 92 -9.00 18.11 9.43
N GLY A 93 -9.69 17.26 8.69
CA GLY A 93 -10.15 17.57 7.34
C GLY A 93 -9.03 17.71 6.30
N GLU A 94 -7.96 16.93 6.43
CA GLU A 94 -6.89 16.93 5.45
C GLU A 94 -7.33 16.34 4.10
N CYS A 95 -6.80 16.91 3.02
CA CYS A 95 -7.10 16.48 1.66
C CYS A 95 -6.22 15.31 1.23
N PHE A 96 -6.83 14.20 0.85
CA PHE A 96 -6.15 13.01 0.31
C PHE A 96 -6.56 12.77 -1.14
N ARG A 97 -5.61 12.32 -1.96
CA ARG A 97 -5.84 11.92 -3.35
C ARG A 97 -6.82 10.75 -3.40
N LYS A 98 -7.73 10.77 -4.38
CA LYS A 98 -8.62 9.65 -4.66
C LYS A 98 -8.29 9.07 -6.02
N TYR A 99 -8.28 7.75 -6.12
CA TYR A 99 -7.95 7.01 -7.33
C TYR A 99 -9.10 6.11 -7.75
N ASP A 100 -9.23 5.87 -9.05
CA ASP A 100 -10.23 4.95 -9.61
C ASP A 100 -9.96 3.50 -9.20
N SER A 101 -8.68 3.15 -8.96
CA SER A 101 -8.28 1.82 -8.51
C SER A 101 -6.93 1.84 -7.79
N ALA A 102 -6.62 0.73 -7.10
CA ALA A 102 -5.34 0.51 -6.43
C ALA A 102 -4.13 0.67 -7.37
N ILE A 103 -4.26 0.32 -8.65
CA ILE A 103 -3.18 0.43 -9.64
C ILE A 103 -2.65 1.86 -9.71
N PHE A 104 -3.54 2.85 -9.77
CA PHE A 104 -3.14 4.25 -9.83
C PHE A 104 -2.51 4.73 -8.53
N SER A 105 -2.98 4.25 -7.38
CA SER A 105 -2.38 4.56 -6.08
C SER A 105 -0.96 4.01 -5.97
N TYR A 106 -0.74 2.75 -6.38
CA TYR A 106 0.58 2.12 -6.37
C TYR A 106 1.55 2.84 -7.31
N ARG A 107 1.08 3.21 -8.50
CA ARG A 107 1.88 3.98 -9.45
C ARG A 107 2.26 5.35 -8.92
N ASP A 108 1.29 6.10 -8.39
CA ASP A 108 1.53 7.45 -7.85
C ASP A 108 2.48 7.40 -6.65
N HIS A 109 2.38 6.39 -5.78
CA HIS A 109 3.32 6.17 -4.68
C HIS A 109 4.75 5.96 -5.19
N SER A 110 4.95 5.10 -6.18
CA SER A 110 6.27 4.85 -6.74
C SER A 110 6.85 6.09 -7.43
N ASP A 111 6.02 6.83 -8.16
CA ASP A 111 6.41 8.09 -8.77
C ASP A 111 6.71 9.17 -7.72
N PHE A 112 5.93 9.23 -6.64
CA PHE A 112 6.18 10.12 -5.50
C PHE A 112 7.57 9.92 -4.91
N LEU A 113 8.01 8.68 -4.73
CA LEU A 113 9.34 8.37 -4.23
C LEU A 113 10.42 8.64 -5.31
N ARG A 114 10.14 8.32 -6.57
CA ARG A 114 11.14 8.40 -7.65
C ARG A 114 11.47 9.82 -8.09
N ILE A 115 10.47 10.72 -8.10
CA ILE A 115 10.60 12.07 -8.67
C ILE A 115 11.17 13.06 -7.64
N ARG A 116 10.92 12.83 -6.35
CA ARG A 116 11.31 13.81 -5.32
C ARG A 116 12.77 13.67 -4.92
N ALA A 117 13.54 14.74 -5.05
CA ALA A 117 14.98 14.75 -4.85
C ALA A 117 15.45 14.22 -3.48
N HIS A 118 14.65 14.46 -2.41
CA HIS A 118 15.02 14.02 -1.06
C HIS A 118 14.88 12.50 -0.84
N TYR A 119 14.21 11.76 -1.76
CA TYR A 119 14.20 10.30 -1.78
C TYR A 119 15.22 9.69 -2.76
N ALA A 120 15.89 10.49 -3.60
CA ALA A 120 16.73 9.98 -4.68
C ALA A 120 17.83 9.01 -4.20
N PHE A 121 18.40 9.24 -3.01
CA PHE A 121 19.47 8.41 -2.44
C PHE A 121 19.00 6.98 -2.13
N LEU A 122 17.71 6.75 -1.88
CA LEU A 122 17.14 5.42 -1.64
C LEU A 122 17.41 4.47 -2.82
N PHE A 123 17.38 5.00 -4.03
CA PHE A 123 17.56 4.21 -5.25
C PHE A 123 19.04 3.84 -5.52
N SER A 124 19.98 4.27 -4.67
CA SER A 124 21.36 3.78 -4.65
C SER A 124 21.57 2.62 -3.66
N LEU A 125 20.57 2.33 -2.82
CA LEU A 125 20.61 1.20 -1.92
C LEU A 125 20.34 -0.11 -2.68
N ASP A 126 20.87 -1.22 -2.15
CA ASP A 126 20.49 -2.54 -2.61
C ASP A 126 18.97 -2.74 -2.41
N PRO A 127 18.20 -3.20 -3.42
CA PRO A 127 16.78 -3.53 -3.26
C PRO A 127 16.51 -4.55 -2.16
N MET A 128 17.48 -5.40 -1.82
CA MET A 128 17.41 -6.37 -0.72
C MET A 128 17.67 -5.76 0.65
N ASP A 129 18.26 -4.56 0.71
CA ASP A 129 18.49 -3.83 1.97
C ASP A 129 17.23 -3.11 2.46
N TYR A 130 16.17 -3.88 2.76
CA TYR A 130 14.93 -3.31 3.27
C TYR A 130 15.10 -2.51 4.57
N LYS A 131 16.16 -2.80 5.36
CA LYS A 131 16.46 -2.03 6.58
C LYS A 131 17.00 -0.65 6.22
N GLY A 132 17.96 -0.58 5.30
CA GLY A 132 18.45 0.70 4.77
C GLY A 132 17.33 1.52 4.14
N TRP A 133 16.43 0.89 3.38
CA TRP A 133 15.26 1.55 2.82
C TRP A 133 14.32 2.09 3.91
N ALA A 134 14.02 1.32 4.96
CA ALA A 134 13.12 1.74 6.04
C ALA A 134 13.66 2.97 6.80
N TYR A 135 14.94 2.93 7.19
CA TYR A 135 15.57 4.06 7.85
C TYR A 135 15.73 5.26 6.90
N GLY A 136 16.05 5.02 5.64
CA GLY A 136 16.16 6.04 4.62
C GLY A 136 14.84 6.78 4.36
N LEU A 137 13.72 6.05 4.29
CA LEU A 137 12.37 6.64 4.20
C LEU A 137 12.08 7.58 5.38
N LYS A 138 12.41 7.13 6.61
CA LYS A 138 12.26 7.98 7.81
C LYS A 138 13.16 9.21 7.75
N GLN A 139 14.41 9.05 7.36
CA GLN A 139 15.37 10.16 7.19
C GLN A 139 14.88 11.18 6.17
N ALA A 140 14.27 10.72 5.07
CA ALA A 140 13.70 11.55 4.03
C ALA A 140 12.36 12.21 4.43
N GLY A 141 11.81 11.90 5.60
CA GLY A 141 10.59 12.51 6.10
C GLY A 141 9.29 11.88 5.59
N TYR A 142 9.31 10.59 5.17
CA TYR A 142 8.11 9.89 4.72
C TYR A 142 7.03 9.81 5.79
N ALA A 143 7.43 9.58 7.04
CA ALA A 143 6.53 9.49 8.19
C ALA A 143 7.03 10.31 9.38
N THR A 144 6.13 10.88 10.15
CA THR A 144 6.41 11.64 11.37
C THR A 144 6.79 10.72 12.54
N ASN A 145 6.17 9.55 12.63
CA ASN A 145 6.40 8.57 13.70
C ASN A 145 7.88 8.17 13.82
N PRO A 146 8.54 8.38 14.97
CA PRO A 146 9.95 8.01 15.17
C PRO A 146 10.20 6.50 15.08
N ARG A 147 9.19 5.67 15.34
CA ARG A 147 9.28 4.20 15.27
C ARG A 147 8.89 3.62 13.92
N TYR A 148 8.71 4.47 12.92
CA TYR A 148 8.31 4.02 11.58
C TYR A 148 9.24 2.97 10.97
N PRO A 149 10.59 3.12 11.03
CA PRO A 149 11.49 2.10 10.48
C PRO A 149 11.31 0.73 11.11
N GLU A 150 11.24 0.67 12.45
CA GLU A 150 11.10 -0.59 13.19
C GLU A 150 9.76 -1.27 12.89
N ILE A 151 8.68 -0.49 12.76
CA ILE A 151 7.36 -1.01 12.40
C ILE A 151 7.38 -1.56 10.97
N LEU A 152 7.99 -0.83 10.03
CA LEU A 152 8.10 -1.25 8.64
C LEU A 152 8.94 -2.54 8.51
N ILE A 153 10.12 -2.58 9.15
CA ILE A 153 10.99 -3.75 9.20
C ILE A 153 10.25 -4.96 9.77
N LYS A 154 9.60 -4.78 10.91
CA LYS A 154 8.80 -5.85 11.53
C LYS A 154 7.70 -6.36 10.60
N THR A 155 7.00 -5.48 9.90
CA THR A 155 5.96 -5.88 8.94
C THR A 155 6.54 -6.71 7.80
N ILE A 156 7.74 -6.36 7.31
CA ILE A 156 8.46 -7.11 6.27
C ILE A 156 8.86 -8.49 6.79
N GLU A 157 9.46 -8.55 7.98
CA GLU A 157 9.96 -9.79 8.58
C GLU A 157 8.82 -10.74 8.98
N ASP A 158 7.77 -10.26 9.63
CA ASP A 158 6.61 -11.07 10.06
C ASP A 158 5.86 -11.70 8.88
N ASN A 159 5.94 -11.10 7.69
CA ASN A 159 5.20 -11.56 6.50
C ASN A 159 6.12 -12.07 5.38
N ASN A 160 7.42 -12.22 5.61
CA ASN A 160 8.43 -12.68 4.65
C ASN A 160 8.39 -11.89 3.33
N LEU A 161 8.12 -10.57 3.39
CA LEU A 161 7.93 -9.78 2.18
C LEU A 161 9.20 -9.64 1.34
N ASN A 162 10.38 -9.75 1.97
CA ASN A 162 11.64 -9.64 1.25
C ASN A 162 11.86 -10.78 0.26
N ASP A 163 11.25 -11.95 0.49
CA ASP A 163 11.25 -13.06 -0.47
C ASP A 163 10.60 -12.68 -1.80
N ILE A 164 9.60 -11.79 -1.78
CA ILE A 164 8.93 -11.29 -3.00
C ILE A 164 9.91 -10.41 -3.80
N THR A 165 10.68 -9.57 -3.12
CA THR A 165 11.74 -8.76 -3.75
C THR A 165 12.81 -9.66 -4.37
N GLU A 166 13.31 -10.64 -3.61
CA GLU A 166 14.32 -11.60 -4.08
C GLU A 166 13.84 -12.38 -5.30
N GLN A 167 12.64 -12.95 -5.24
CA GLN A 167 12.06 -13.68 -6.37
C GLN A 167 11.91 -12.81 -7.61
N THR A 168 11.57 -11.53 -7.43
CA THR A 168 11.46 -10.58 -8.54
C THR A 168 12.82 -10.32 -9.18
N LEU A 169 13.87 -10.10 -8.37
CA LEU A 169 15.23 -9.90 -8.86
C LEU A 169 15.77 -11.12 -9.61
N ASN A 170 15.49 -12.32 -9.11
CA ASN A 170 15.94 -13.57 -9.72
C ASN A 170 15.28 -13.86 -11.09
N GLN A 171 14.17 -13.18 -11.41
CA GLN A 171 13.52 -13.28 -12.73
C GLN A 171 14.13 -12.34 -13.78
N ILE A 172 15.00 -11.41 -13.38
CA ILE A 172 15.64 -10.44 -14.28
C ILE A 172 17.11 -10.82 -14.43
N PRO A 173 17.57 -11.29 -15.60
CA PRO A 173 18.94 -11.78 -15.80
C PRO A 173 20.04 -10.75 -15.50
N ASP A 174 19.74 -9.46 -15.58
CA ASP A 174 20.67 -8.40 -15.24
C ASP A 174 19.92 -7.15 -14.73
N TYR A 175 19.54 -7.18 -13.46
CA TYR A 175 18.79 -6.09 -12.83
C TYR A 175 19.58 -4.76 -12.85
N SER A 176 20.91 -4.80 -12.85
CA SER A 176 21.76 -3.60 -12.89
C SER A 176 21.62 -2.85 -14.22
N ILE A 177 21.56 -3.57 -15.34
CA ILE A 177 21.31 -2.99 -16.66
C ILE A 177 19.89 -2.42 -16.74
N TYR A 178 18.90 -3.14 -16.20
CA TYR A 178 17.50 -2.70 -16.18
C TYR A 178 17.35 -1.34 -15.45
N GLN A 179 18.00 -1.15 -14.30
CA GLN A 179 17.99 0.13 -13.57
C GLN A 179 18.61 1.27 -14.39
N LEU A 180 19.68 1.00 -15.13
CA LEU A 180 20.35 2.00 -15.96
C LEU A 180 19.50 2.44 -17.17
N GLU A 181 18.73 1.55 -17.75
CA GLU A 181 17.85 1.86 -18.89
C GLU A 181 16.63 2.67 -18.46
N THR A 182 16.01 2.32 -17.33
CA THR A 182 14.85 3.05 -16.79
C THR A 182 15.19 4.46 -16.32
N THR A 183 16.48 4.73 -15.99
CA THR A 183 16.96 6.08 -15.64
C THR A 183 17.26 6.93 -16.87
N LYS A 184 17.57 6.33 -18.01
CA LYS A 184 17.91 7.06 -19.26
C LYS A 184 16.69 7.41 -20.13
N SER A 185 15.54 6.78 -19.90
CA SER A 185 14.31 6.98 -20.69
C SER A 185 13.41 8.12 -20.16
N LYS A 186 13.90 8.92 -19.25
CA LYS A 186 13.31 10.14 -18.70
C LYS A 186 14.24 11.33 -18.98
#